data_3cc1a9b21b788bab1fee0427083c57c8
#
_entry.id   3cc1a9b21b788bab1fee0427083c57c8
#
_cell.length_a   1.000
_cell.length_b   1.000
_cell.length_c   1.000
_cell.angle_alpha   90.00
_cell.angle_beta   90.00
_cell.angle_gamma   90.00
#
_symmetry.space_group_name_H-M   'P 1'
#
loop_
_entity.id
_entity.type
_entity.pdbx_description
1 polymer ?
#
loop_
_entity_poly.entity_id
_entity_poly.type
_entity_poly.pdbx_seq_one_letter_code
_entity_poly.pdbx_strand_id
1 'polypeptide(L)'
;KYGLVYPGLGWVVWRETADLPESLIFKVSYLGGEMPTFALNFSRPGAQVLLQYYMFLRLGFDGYRRVQQTSHDVAKYLSGEIEQMDDFTLWNDGSDIPVFGWMLNDKPDRKWNPYDLQDRLRMKGWLVPAYPMPVDLTQVTLQRIVVRNGFSHDMPQAFIQDLKS
;
A
#
# COMPACT_ATOMS: atom_id res chain seq x y z
N LYS A 1 -0.07 -0.72 7.79
CA LYS A 1 0.62 -1.75 6.98
C LYS A 1 2.10 -1.82 7.35
N TYR A 2 2.92 -0.91 6.81
CA TYR A 2 4.39 -0.97 6.93
C TYR A 2 4.90 -0.61 8.33
N GLY A 3 4.13 0.13 9.14
CA GLY A 3 4.41 0.33 10.56
C GLY A 3 4.17 -0.89 11.44
N LEU A 4 3.62 -1.97 10.88
CA LEU A 4 3.31 -3.24 11.56
C LEU A 4 2.35 -3.08 12.76
N VAL A 5 1.48 -2.09 12.68
CA VAL A 5 0.40 -1.84 13.64
C VAL A 5 -0.93 -1.63 12.93
N TYR A 6 -2.02 -1.68 13.67
CA TYR A 6 -3.36 -1.42 13.16
C TYR A 6 -3.51 0.03 12.65
N PRO A 7 -4.46 0.30 11.74
CA PRO A 7 -4.76 1.65 11.28
C PRO A 7 -5.11 2.61 12.42
N GLY A 8 -4.85 3.88 12.24
CA GLY A 8 -5.17 4.94 13.20
C GLY A 8 -3.95 5.72 13.69
N LEU A 9 -2.76 5.41 13.16
CA LEU A 9 -1.53 6.15 13.41
C LEU A 9 -0.83 6.45 12.07
N GLY A 10 -0.34 7.65 11.92
CA GLY A 10 0.55 8.08 10.85
C GLY A 10 1.67 8.95 11.42
N TRP A 11 2.78 9.02 10.72
CA TRP A 11 3.92 9.86 11.08
C TRP A 11 4.11 10.94 10.03
N VAL A 12 4.26 12.18 10.50
CA VAL A 12 4.74 13.30 9.70
C VAL A 12 5.99 13.82 10.39
N VAL A 13 7.08 13.93 9.64
CA VAL A 13 8.35 14.42 10.15
C VAL A 13 8.71 15.69 9.40
N TRP A 14 8.87 16.78 10.13
CA TRP A 14 9.32 18.06 9.59
C TRP A 14 10.81 18.19 9.84
N ARG A 15 11.55 18.69 8.86
CA ARG A 15 13.00 18.90 9.01
C ARG A 15 13.28 20.00 10.02
N GLU A 16 12.54 21.10 9.90
CA GLU A 16 12.64 22.24 10.77
C GLU A 16 11.23 22.70 11.20
N THR A 17 11.14 23.40 12.33
CA THR A 17 9.86 23.93 12.84
C THR A 17 9.20 24.87 11.84
N ALA A 18 10.00 25.64 11.09
CA ALA A 18 9.51 26.56 10.07
C ALA A 18 8.83 25.88 8.87
N ASP A 19 9.08 24.59 8.66
CA ASP A 19 8.44 23.81 7.58
C ASP A 19 6.97 23.47 7.89
N LEU A 20 6.55 23.59 9.16
CA LEU A 20 5.16 23.41 9.56
C LEU A 20 4.40 24.73 9.38
N PRO A 21 3.45 24.85 8.43
CA PRO A 21 2.67 26.07 8.24
C PRO A 21 1.83 26.39 9.48
N GLU A 22 1.93 27.63 9.97
CA GLU A 22 1.11 28.09 11.12
C GLU A 22 -0.39 27.95 10.88
N SER A 23 -0.85 28.05 9.63
CA SER A 23 -2.25 27.88 9.25
C SER A 23 -2.80 26.47 9.50
N LEU A 24 -1.93 25.47 9.69
CA LEU A 24 -2.31 24.10 10.06
C LEU A 24 -2.37 23.88 11.58
N ILE A 25 -1.93 24.85 12.38
CA ILE A 25 -1.91 24.75 13.84
C ILE A 25 -3.18 25.36 14.40
N PHE A 26 -4.04 24.52 14.96
CA PHE A 26 -5.20 24.96 15.70
C PHE A 26 -4.85 25.19 17.16
N LYS A 27 -5.25 26.35 17.70
CA LYS A 27 -5.13 26.61 19.13
C LYS A 27 -6.49 26.32 19.78
N VAL A 28 -6.51 25.37 20.68
CA VAL A 28 -7.72 24.94 21.40
C VAL A 28 -7.56 25.32 22.86
N SER A 29 -8.46 26.20 23.34
CA SER A 29 -8.58 26.50 24.77
C SER A 29 -9.45 25.44 25.45
N TYR A 30 -8.81 24.40 25.96
CA TYR A 30 -9.48 23.32 26.63
C TYR A 30 -8.71 22.92 27.91
N LEU A 31 -9.41 22.58 28.97
CA LEU A 31 -8.83 22.18 30.26
C LEU A 31 -7.89 23.23 30.90
N GLY A 32 -8.16 24.53 30.67
CA GLY A 32 -7.47 25.61 31.38
C GLY A 32 -6.16 26.07 30.76
N GLY A 33 -5.86 25.72 29.51
CA GLY A 33 -4.68 26.19 28.79
C GLY A 33 -4.86 26.18 27.28
N GLU A 34 -4.03 26.91 26.54
CA GLU A 34 -3.94 26.79 25.09
C GLU A 34 -3.14 25.54 24.70
N MET A 35 -3.75 24.65 23.96
CA MET A 35 -3.12 23.46 23.42
C MET A 35 -3.00 23.59 21.89
N PRO A 36 -1.78 23.71 21.33
CA PRO A 36 -1.61 23.68 19.90
C PRO A 36 -1.83 22.26 19.38
N THR A 37 -2.62 22.11 18.34
CA THR A 37 -2.85 20.84 17.65
C THR A 37 -3.03 21.08 16.15
N PHE A 38 -2.63 20.13 15.32
CA PHE A 38 -2.96 20.08 13.89
C PHE A 38 -3.80 18.84 13.54
N ALA A 39 -4.36 18.22 14.54
CA ALA A 39 -5.22 17.06 14.36
C ALA A 39 -6.66 17.48 14.08
N LEU A 40 -7.26 16.92 13.03
CA LEU A 40 -8.66 17.15 12.67
C LEU A 40 -9.64 16.48 13.61
N ASN A 41 -9.21 15.46 14.36
CA ASN A 41 -10.04 14.69 15.28
C ASN A 41 -9.74 15.10 16.72
N PHE A 42 -10.76 15.00 17.57
CA PHE A 42 -10.62 15.23 19.01
C PHE A 42 -10.03 13.97 19.72
N SER A 43 -10.82 13.29 20.51
CA SER A 43 -10.37 12.11 21.24
C SER A 43 -10.01 10.96 20.31
N ARG A 44 -8.83 10.35 20.54
CA ARG A 44 -8.33 9.22 19.76
C ARG A 44 -7.75 8.14 20.66
N PRO A 45 -7.87 6.86 20.28
CA PRO A 45 -7.22 5.79 21.02
C PRO A 45 -5.69 5.94 21.00
N GLY A 46 -5.05 5.91 22.16
CA GLY A 46 -3.59 5.90 22.26
C GLY A 46 -2.96 4.52 22.02
N ALA A 47 -3.75 3.47 21.90
CA ALA A 47 -3.27 2.10 21.77
C ALA A 47 -2.31 1.92 20.58
N GLN A 48 -2.61 2.53 19.41
CA GLN A 48 -1.75 2.42 18.23
C GLN A 48 -0.39 3.08 18.43
N VAL A 49 -0.31 4.16 19.22
CA VAL A 49 0.95 4.81 19.57
C VAL A 49 1.80 3.88 20.42
N LEU A 50 1.22 3.26 21.45
CA LEU A 50 1.89 2.30 22.30
C LEU A 50 2.34 1.05 21.53
N LEU A 51 1.49 0.53 20.64
CA LEU A 51 1.83 -0.60 19.80
C LEU A 51 2.99 -0.26 18.85
N GLN A 52 3.01 0.94 18.25
CA GLN A 52 4.11 1.38 17.39
C GLN A 52 5.41 1.52 18.19
N TYR A 53 5.35 2.08 19.40
CA TYR A 53 6.50 2.18 20.30
C TYR A 53 7.04 0.80 20.66
N TYR A 54 6.15 -0.13 21.04
CA TYR A 54 6.52 -1.53 21.30
C TYR A 54 7.21 -2.17 20.09
N MET A 55 6.66 -1.99 18.89
CA MET A 55 7.25 -2.55 17.67
C MET A 55 8.63 -1.96 17.39
N PHE A 56 8.84 -0.68 17.63
CA PHE A 56 10.16 -0.06 17.49
C PHE A 56 11.18 -0.66 18.47
N LEU A 57 10.81 -0.85 19.72
CA LEU A 57 11.68 -1.47 20.71
C LEU A 57 11.97 -2.94 20.40
N ARG A 58 10.95 -3.69 19.96
CA ARG A 58 11.05 -5.13 19.67
C ARG A 58 11.89 -5.43 18.45
N LEU A 59 11.69 -4.72 17.37
CA LEU A 59 12.33 -4.99 16.07
C LEU A 59 13.59 -4.16 15.84
N GLY A 60 13.61 -2.94 16.35
CA GLY A 60 14.64 -1.97 16.02
C GLY A 60 14.73 -1.70 14.52
N PHE A 61 15.76 -0.98 14.12
CA PHE A 61 15.99 -0.67 12.70
C PHE A 61 16.17 -1.94 11.85
N ASP A 62 17.01 -2.86 12.31
CA ASP A 62 17.33 -4.07 11.54
C ASP A 62 16.16 -5.03 11.40
N GLY A 63 15.32 -5.13 12.44
CA GLY A 63 14.10 -5.93 12.35
C GLY A 63 13.11 -5.36 11.34
N TYR A 64 12.87 -4.05 11.38
CA TYR A 64 12.04 -3.38 10.39
C TYR A 64 12.60 -3.53 8.97
N ARG A 65 13.92 -3.31 8.80
CA ARG A 65 14.58 -3.47 7.51
C ARG A 65 14.36 -4.86 6.93
N ARG A 66 14.55 -5.93 7.72
CA ARG A 66 14.33 -7.32 7.26
C ARG A 66 12.89 -7.57 6.82
N VAL A 67 11.92 -7.12 7.62
CA VAL A 67 10.49 -7.30 7.29
C VAL A 67 10.12 -6.54 6.01
N GLN A 68 10.58 -5.30 5.87
CA GLN A 68 10.27 -4.49 4.69
C GLN A 68 11.01 -5.02 3.45
N GLN A 69 12.25 -5.49 3.60
CA GLN A 69 13.00 -6.11 2.51
C GLN A 69 12.28 -7.34 1.97
N THR A 70 11.76 -8.21 2.84
CA THR A 70 10.96 -9.37 2.41
C THR A 70 9.75 -8.94 1.57
N SER A 71 9.02 -7.92 1.99
CA SER A 71 7.88 -7.40 1.23
C SER A 71 8.31 -6.81 -0.12
N HIS A 72 9.45 -6.12 -0.14
CA HIS A 72 10.01 -5.55 -1.36
C HIS A 72 10.43 -6.66 -2.34
N ASP A 73 11.16 -7.69 -1.88
CA ASP A 73 11.62 -8.79 -2.71
C ASP A 73 10.45 -9.57 -3.32
N VAL A 74 9.39 -9.78 -2.56
CA VAL A 74 8.14 -10.40 -3.06
C VAL A 74 7.47 -9.51 -4.11
N ALA A 75 7.42 -8.20 -3.92
CA ALA A 75 6.85 -7.28 -4.90
C ALA A 75 7.62 -7.31 -6.21
N LYS A 76 8.96 -7.29 -6.15
CA LYS A 76 9.84 -7.38 -7.32
C LYS A 76 9.70 -8.71 -8.05
N TYR A 77 9.59 -9.81 -7.32
CA TYR A 77 9.34 -11.12 -7.91
C TYR A 77 8.00 -11.14 -8.67
N LEU A 78 6.92 -10.71 -8.03
CA LEU A 78 5.59 -10.70 -8.64
C LEU A 78 5.51 -9.79 -9.86
N SER A 79 6.04 -8.58 -9.77
CA SER A 79 6.05 -7.64 -10.89
C SER A 79 6.85 -8.19 -12.07
N GLY A 80 8.02 -8.79 -11.82
CA GLY A 80 8.83 -9.40 -12.85
C GLY A 80 8.17 -10.59 -13.54
N GLU A 81 7.43 -11.43 -12.80
CA GLU A 81 6.64 -12.52 -13.40
C GLU A 81 5.48 -12.00 -14.26
N ILE A 82 4.80 -10.93 -13.82
CA ILE A 82 3.70 -10.31 -14.57
C ILE A 82 4.22 -9.60 -15.82
N GLU A 83 5.36 -8.94 -15.76
CA GLU A 83 6.00 -8.27 -16.89
C GLU A 83 6.34 -9.24 -18.04
N GLN A 84 6.61 -10.51 -17.73
CA GLN A 84 6.87 -11.55 -18.73
C GLN A 84 5.61 -12.07 -19.43
N MET A 85 4.42 -11.65 -19.00
CA MET A 85 3.17 -12.06 -19.61
C MET A 85 2.75 -11.07 -20.70
N ASP A 86 2.54 -11.55 -21.92
CA ASP A 86 2.14 -10.72 -23.08
C ASP A 86 0.81 -9.98 -22.90
N ASP A 87 0.03 -10.31 -21.89
CA ASP A 87 -1.27 -9.71 -21.62
C ASP A 87 -1.19 -8.41 -20.82
N PHE A 88 -0.06 -8.14 -20.17
CA PHE A 88 0.07 -7.06 -19.19
C PHE A 88 1.21 -6.11 -19.52
N THR A 89 1.01 -4.85 -19.16
CA THR A 89 2.08 -3.84 -19.08
C THR A 89 2.13 -3.29 -17.66
N LEU A 90 3.31 -3.30 -17.04
CA LEU A 90 3.48 -2.72 -15.72
C LEU A 90 3.34 -1.19 -15.77
N TRP A 91 2.63 -0.64 -14.78
CA TRP A 91 2.62 0.80 -14.51
C TRP A 91 3.86 1.22 -13.72
N ASN A 92 4.26 0.39 -12.77
CA ASN A 92 5.48 0.48 -11.97
C ASN A 92 5.86 -0.92 -11.48
N ASP A 93 7.11 -1.11 -11.11
CA ASP A 93 7.69 -2.42 -10.74
C ASP A 93 7.79 -2.68 -9.23
N GLY A 94 7.35 -1.74 -8.40
CA GLY A 94 7.42 -1.87 -6.94
C GLY A 94 8.82 -1.68 -6.34
N SER A 95 9.77 -1.08 -7.06
CA SER A 95 11.15 -0.86 -6.59
C SER A 95 11.27 0.21 -5.51
N ASP A 96 10.43 1.24 -5.53
CA ASP A 96 10.45 2.32 -4.53
C ASP A 96 9.74 1.91 -3.24
N ILE A 97 8.55 1.34 -3.38
CA ILE A 97 7.75 0.77 -2.30
C ILE A 97 7.14 -0.55 -2.79
N PRO A 98 6.84 -1.52 -1.92
CA PRO A 98 6.30 -2.82 -2.35
C PRO A 98 4.84 -2.74 -2.80
N VAL A 99 4.58 -1.83 -3.75
CA VAL A 99 3.29 -1.60 -4.40
C VAL A 99 3.52 -1.47 -5.88
N PHE A 100 2.83 -2.27 -6.67
CA PHE A 100 2.92 -2.20 -8.11
C PHE A 100 1.54 -2.40 -8.75
N GLY A 101 1.42 -1.90 -9.97
CA GLY A 101 0.20 -2.01 -10.76
C GLY A 101 0.50 -2.34 -12.21
N TRP A 102 -0.51 -2.86 -12.89
CA TRP A 102 -0.45 -3.18 -14.31
C TRP A 102 -1.76 -2.86 -15.01
N MET A 103 -1.67 -2.76 -16.32
CA MET A 103 -2.78 -2.60 -17.23
C MET A 103 -2.84 -3.80 -18.16
N LEU A 104 -4.01 -4.05 -18.74
CA LEU A 104 -4.12 -4.97 -19.85
C LEU A 104 -3.62 -4.33 -21.15
N ASN A 105 -2.82 -5.08 -21.88
CA ASN A 105 -2.46 -4.72 -23.26
C ASN A 105 -3.69 -4.83 -24.15
N ASP A 106 -3.81 -3.94 -25.12
CA ASP A 106 -4.89 -4.01 -26.10
C ASP A 106 -4.67 -5.21 -27.04
N LYS A 107 -5.65 -6.12 -27.05
CA LYS A 107 -5.66 -7.30 -27.94
C LYS A 107 -7.06 -7.44 -28.56
N PRO A 108 -7.18 -7.35 -29.90
CA PRO A 108 -8.47 -7.32 -30.58
C PRO A 108 -9.38 -8.52 -30.29
N ASP A 109 -8.80 -9.70 -30.07
CA ASP A 109 -9.54 -10.96 -29.87
C ASP A 109 -9.83 -11.25 -28.39
N ARG A 110 -9.43 -10.39 -27.46
CA ARG A 110 -9.68 -10.61 -26.05
C ARG A 110 -11.16 -10.42 -25.73
N LYS A 111 -11.74 -11.44 -25.07
CA LYS A 111 -13.17 -11.47 -24.67
C LYS A 111 -13.38 -11.13 -23.20
N TRP A 112 -12.36 -10.75 -22.48
CA TRP A 112 -12.40 -10.43 -21.04
C TRP A 112 -11.68 -9.09 -20.77
N ASN A 113 -12.01 -8.46 -19.68
CA ASN A 113 -11.50 -7.17 -19.26
C ASN A 113 -10.91 -7.24 -17.83
N PRO A 114 -10.31 -6.17 -17.27
CA PRO A 114 -9.73 -6.19 -15.94
C PRO A 114 -10.71 -6.55 -14.82
N TYR A 115 -12.00 -6.25 -14.97
CA TYR A 115 -13.02 -6.58 -13.97
C TYR A 115 -13.34 -8.08 -13.98
N ASP A 116 -13.38 -8.70 -15.15
CA ASP A 116 -13.54 -10.15 -15.29
C ASP A 116 -12.37 -10.89 -14.64
N LEU A 117 -11.14 -10.39 -14.84
CA LEU A 117 -9.95 -10.92 -14.18
C LEU A 117 -10.01 -10.76 -12.65
N GLN A 118 -10.45 -9.60 -12.17
CA GLN A 118 -10.67 -9.37 -10.74
C GLN A 118 -11.63 -10.41 -10.15
N ASP A 119 -12.76 -10.66 -10.81
CA ASP A 119 -13.78 -11.58 -10.31
C ASP A 119 -13.27 -13.03 -10.35
N ARG A 120 -12.53 -13.39 -11.39
CA ARG A 120 -11.89 -14.71 -11.49
C ARG A 120 -10.86 -14.94 -10.38
N LEU A 121 -10.00 -13.97 -10.12
CA LEU A 121 -9.04 -14.02 -9.03
C LEU A 121 -9.74 -14.08 -7.67
N ARG A 122 -10.85 -13.36 -7.50
CA ARG A 122 -11.68 -13.42 -6.28
C ARG A 122 -12.22 -14.83 -6.01
N MET A 123 -12.67 -15.55 -7.02
CA MET A 123 -13.12 -16.94 -6.86
C MET A 123 -12.02 -17.86 -6.37
N LYS A 124 -10.75 -17.51 -6.59
CA LYS A 124 -9.57 -18.22 -6.09
C LYS A 124 -9.06 -17.69 -4.75
N GLY A 125 -9.73 -16.71 -4.16
CA GLY A 125 -9.38 -16.11 -2.87
C GLY A 125 -8.47 -14.88 -2.95
N TRP A 126 -8.14 -14.37 -4.15
CA TRP A 126 -7.29 -13.20 -4.34
C TRP A 126 -8.13 -11.94 -4.52
N LEU A 127 -7.84 -10.91 -3.71
CA LEU A 127 -8.48 -9.61 -3.83
C LEU A 127 -7.53 -8.63 -4.55
N VAL A 128 -7.64 -8.57 -5.86
CA VAL A 128 -6.86 -7.68 -6.73
C VAL A 128 -7.84 -6.73 -7.43
N PRO A 129 -8.07 -5.53 -6.88
CA PRO A 129 -9.07 -4.61 -7.42
C PRO A 129 -8.65 -4.04 -8.76
N ALA A 130 -9.61 -3.97 -9.68
CA ALA A 130 -9.54 -3.21 -10.92
C ALA A 130 -10.30 -1.89 -10.74
N TYR A 131 -9.72 -0.78 -11.14
CA TYR A 131 -10.34 0.54 -11.06
C TYR A 131 -9.79 1.50 -12.12
N PRO A 132 -10.61 2.45 -12.59
CA PRO A 132 -10.13 3.46 -13.55
C PRO A 132 -9.12 4.40 -12.88
N MET A 133 -8.21 4.91 -13.65
CA MET A 133 -7.29 5.95 -13.22
C MET A 133 -8.05 7.28 -12.99
N PRO A 134 -7.47 8.23 -12.23
CA PRO A 134 -8.08 9.54 -11.99
C PRO A 134 -8.38 10.35 -13.25
N VAL A 135 -8.93 11.55 -13.05
CA VAL A 135 -9.22 12.54 -14.10
C VAL A 135 -8.07 12.64 -15.10
N ASP A 136 -8.41 12.72 -16.38
CA ASP A 136 -7.53 12.72 -17.55
C ASP A 136 -7.01 11.34 -18.04
N LEU A 137 -7.15 10.28 -17.21
CA LEU A 137 -6.76 8.91 -17.57
C LEU A 137 -7.87 7.89 -17.26
N THR A 138 -9.12 8.31 -17.21
CA THR A 138 -10.26 7.46 -16.82
C THR A 138 -10.52 6.28 -17.77
N GLN A 139 -10.01 6.34 -18.99
CA GLN A 139 -10.05 5.25 -19.96
C GLN A 139 -9.08 4.11 -19.62
N VAL A 140 -8.10 4.37 -18.76
CA VAL A 140 -7.13 3.37 -18.32
C VAL A 140 -7.64 2.69 -17.06
N THR A 141 -7.79 1.37 -17.11
CA THR A 141 -8.12 0.55 -15.93
C THR A 141 -6.86 -0.12 -15.41
N LEU A 142 -6.55 0.15 -14.15
CA LEU A 142 -5.39 -0.38 -13.44
C LEU A 142 -5.80 -1.48 -12.47
N GLN A 143 -5.01 -2.52 -12.37
CA GLN A 143 -5.01 -3.46 -11.25
C GLN A 143 -3.76 -3.25 -10.38
N ARG A 144 -3.89 -3.39 -9.06
CA ARG A 144 -2.80 -3.08 -8.13
C ARG A 144 -2.67 -4.11 -7.03
N ILE A 145 -1.43 -4.49 -6.75
CA ILE A 145 -1.06 -5.29 -5.58
C ILE A 145 -0.27 -4.43 -4.60
N VAL A 146 -0.60 -4.58 -3.32
CA VAL A 146 0.15 -4.03 -2.19
C VAL A 146 0.70 -5.19 -1.40
N VAL A 147 1.98 -5.47 -1.52
CA VAL A 147 2.64 -6.51 -0.75
C VAL A 147 2.90 -5.99 0.67
N ARG A 148 2.52 -6.76 1.65
CA ARG A 148 2.66 -6.41 3.07
C ARG A 148 3.15 -7.59 3.88
N ASN A 149 3.58 -7.33 5.11
CA ASN A 149 3.91 -8.38 6.05
C ASN A 149 2.78 -9.44 6.17
N GLY A 150 3.16 -10.70 6.19
CA GLY A 150 2.23 -11.83 6.21
C GLY A 150 1.92 -12.43 4.82
N PHE A 151 2.49 -11.88 3.75
CA PHE A 151 2.48 -12.49 2.44
C PHE A 151 3.74 -13.37 2.32
N SER A 152 3.59 -14.67 2.62
CA SER A 152 4.70 -15.63 2.67
C SER A 152 5.25 -15.97 1.28
N HIS A 153 6.46 -16.52 1.23
CA HIS A 153 7.18 -16.78 -0.04
C HIS A 153 6.53 -17.81 -0.96
N ASP A 154 5.64 -18.64 -0.47
CA ASP A 154 4.85 -19.61 -1.24
C ASP A 154 3.61 -18.98 -1.93
N MET A 155 3.04 -17.95 -1.33
CA MET A 155 1.86 -17.27 -1.86
C MET A 155 2.08 -16.59 -3.23
N PRO A 156 3.22 -15.94 -3.52
CA PRO A 156 3.49 -15.37 -4.84
C PRO A 156 3.41 -16.39 -5.97
N GLN A 157 3.96 -17.59 -5.77
CA GLN A 157 3.93 -18.65 -6.77
C GLN A 157 2.51 -19.14 -7.03
N ALA A 158 1.72 -19.36 -5.97
CA ALA A 158 0.32 -19.71 -6.07
C ALA A 158 -0.49 -18.63 -6.81
N PHE A 159 -0.26 -17.37 -6.47
CA PHE A 159 -0.90 -16.25 -7.16
C PHE A 159 -0.59 -16.23 -8.66
N ILE A 160 0.69 -16.39 -9.05
CA ILE A 160 1.09 -16.41 -10.46
C ILE A 160 0.48 -17.60 -11.21
N GLN A 161 0.40 -18.77 -10.60
CA GLN A 161 -0.29 -19.94 -11.18
C GLN A 161 -1.77 -19.63 -11.43
N ASP A 162 -2.42 -19.02 -10.45
CA ASP A 162 -3.83 -18.64 -10.56
C ASP A 162 -4.09 -17.52 -11.57
N LEU A 163 -3.17 -16.61 -11.74
CA LEU A 163 -3.24 -15.55 -12.73
C LEU A 163 -3.10 -16.10 -14.17
N LYS A 164 -2.26 -17.13 -14.36
CA LYS A 164 -2.02 -17.77 -15.66
C LYS A 164 -3.14 -18.74 -16.08
N SER A 165 -3.99 -19.17 -15.16
CA SER A 165 -5.06 -20.18 -15.42
C SER A 165 -6.38 -19.53 -15.81
#